data_8da64a7c5c59abe999438f71456b4527
#
_entry.id   8da64a7c5c59abe999438f71456b4527
#
_cell.length_a   1.000
_cell.length_b   1.000
_cell.length_c   1.000
_cell.angle_alpha   90.00
_cell.angle_beta   90.00
_cell.angle_gamma   90.00
#
_symmetry.space_group_name_H-M   'P 1'
#
loop_
_entity.id
_entity.type
_entity.pdbx_description
1 polymer ?
#
loop_
_entity_poly.entity_id
_entity_poly.type
_entity_poly.pdbx_seq_one_letter_code
_entity_poly.pdbx_strand_id
1 'polypeptide(L)'
;MKKIAFLFLLFFSLNSFSQTQLETDEEAYNNYYKADRELNIIYQQILKEYKSDAEFIKNLKTAQKIWITFRDAEMLAKFPKREPGYYGSIQPTCWSNYLQELTEERTKRLKIWLTGIEEGNMCSGSVNIK
;
A
#
# COMPACT_ATOMS: atom_id res chain seq x y z
N MET A 1 18.81 4.07 49.72
CA MET A 1 19.50 4.31 48.43
C MET A 1 19.30 3.21 47.40
N LYS A 2 19.26 1.93 47.75
CA LYS A 2 19.05 0.80 46.80
C LYS A 2 17.67 0.76 46.13
N LYS A 3 16.62 1.30 46.76
CA LYS A 3 15.23 1.32 46.20
C LYS A 3 15.02 2.38 45.12
N ILE A 4 15.78 3.46 45.11
CA ILE A 4 15.66 4.55 44.14
C ILE A 4 16.31 4.16 42.79
N ALA A 5 17.41 3.38 42.83
CA ALA A 5 18.06 2.90 41.62
C ALA A 5 17.19 1.89 40.82
N PHE A 6 16.38 1.09 41.52
CA PHE A 6 15.47 0.14 40.86
C PHE A 6 14.29 0.83 40.15
N LEU A 7 13.80 1.95 40.69
CA LEU A 7 12.73 2.73 40.06
C LEU A 7 13.24 3.44 38.81
N PHE A 8 14.50 3.87 38.77
CA PHE A 8 15.12 4.52 37.61
C PHE A 8 15.34 3.56 36.42
N LEU A 9 15.68 2.30 36.70
CA LEU A 9 15.83 1.27 35.67
C LEU A 9 14.52 0.88 35.01
N LEU A 10 13.40 0.93 35.72
CA LEU A 10 12.07 0.67 35.17
C LEU A 10 11.59 1.80 34.21
N PHE A 11 11.98 3.04 34.49
CA PHE A 11 11.66 4.18 33.61
C PHE A 11 12.44 4.16 32.28
N PHE A 12 13.66 3.65 32.29
CA PHE A 12 14.48 3.53 31.07
C PHE A 12 13.96 2.45 30.10
N SER A 13 13.42 1.35 30.62
CA SER A 13 12.90 0.25 29.80
C SER A 13 11.61 0.60 29.07
N LEU A 14 10.77 1.49 29.62
CA LEU A 14 9.53 1.92 28.99
C LEU A 14 9.75 2.86 27.78
N ASN A 15 10.79 3.70 27.86
CA ASN A 15 11.13 4.61 26.77
C ASN A 15 11.70 3.88 25.54
N SER A 16 12.48 2.82 25.72
CA SER A 16 13.04 2.03 24.61
C SER A 16 11.96 1.30 23.83
N PHE A 17 10.93 0.80 24.49
CA PHE A 17 9.82 0.09 23.82
C PHE A 17 8.96 1.04 22.97
N SER A 18 8.70 2.24 23.46
CA SER A 18 7.94 3.26 22.74
C SER A 18 8.64 3.78 21.48
N GLN A 19 9.97 3.98 21.54
CA GLN A 19 10.78 4.40 20.39
C GLN A 19 10.80 3.33 19.28
N THR A 20 10.98 2.05 19.63
CA THR A 20 11.00 0.95 18.67
C THR A 20 9.66 0.80 17.93
N GLN A 21 8.52 0.97 18.63
CA GLN A 21 7.21 0.89 17.99
C GLN A 21 6.99 2.05 17.01
N LEU A 22 7.37 3.28 17.40
CA LEU A 22 7.26 4.44 16.53
C LEU A 22 8.12 4.31 15.26
N GLU A 23 9.35 3.81 15.39
CA GLU A 23 10.24 3.53 14.25
C GLU A 23 9.63 2.49 13.31
N THR A 24 9.01 1.44 13.85
CA THR A 24 8.35 0.38 13.07
C THR A 24 7.13 0.92 12.32
N ASP A 25 6.33 1.76 12.97
CA ASP A 25 5.15 2.38 12.35
C ASP A 25 5.57 3.34 11.22
N GLU A 26 6.62 4.13 11.44
CA GLU A 26 7.17 5.04 10.44
C GLU A 26 7.75 4.29 9.24
N GLU A 27 8.48 3.21 9.47
CA GLU A 27 9.01 2.36 8.40
C GLU A 27 7.89 1.75 7.55
N ALA A 28 6.86 1.18 8.18
CA ALA A 28 5.71 0.61 7.48
C ALA A 28 4.97 1.65 6.65
N TYR A 29 4.75 2.86 7.20
CA TYR A 29 4.14 3.97 6.48
C TYR A 29 4.99 4.41 5.28
N ASN A 30 6.31 4.53 5.44
CA ASN A 30 7.23 4.92 4.37
C ASN A 30 7.26 3.87 3.25
N ASN A 31 7.17 2.59 3.58
CA ASN A 31 7.09 1.52 2.58
C ASN A 31 5.79 1.58 1.78
N TYR A 32 4.64 1.78 2.45
CA TYR A 32 3.38 2.04 1.76
C TYR A 32 3.47 3.27 0.85
N TYR A 33 4.04 4.38 1.33
CA TYR A 33 4.18 5.60 0.54
C TYR A 33 5.02 5.40 -0.73
N LYS A 34 6.08 4.58 -0.66
CA LYS A 34 6.87 4.20 -1.83
C LYS A 34 6.04 3.38 -2.82
N ALA A 35 5.26 2.41 -2.34
CA ALA A 35 4.37 1.61 -3.18
C ALA A 35 3.30 2.46 -3.86
N ASP A 36 2.71 3.42 -3.16
CA ASP A 36 1.71 4.34 -3.72
C ASP A 36 2.31 5.25 -4.79
N ARG A 37 3.52 5.75 -4.57
CA ARG A 37 4.25 6.52 -5.60
C ARG A 37 4.54 5.68 -6.83
N GLU A 38 4.97 4.44 -6.67
CA GLU A 38 5.24 3.53 -7.79
C GLU A 38 3.95 3.28 -8.59
N LEU A 39 2.84 2.99 -7.92
CA LEU A 39 1.54 2.84 -8.56
C LEU A 39 1.18 4.06 -9.41
N ASN A 40 1.33 5.26 -8.86
CA ASN A 40 1.03 6.50 -9.56
C ASN A 40 1.94 6.72 -10.78
N ILE A 41 3.23 6.41 -10.68
CA ILE A 41 4.19 6.49 -11.79
C ILE A 41 3.77 5.55 -12.92
N ILE A 42 3.51 4.28 -12.61
CA ILE A 42 3.08 3.27 -13.60
C ILE A 42 1.76 3.70 -14.27
N TYR A 43 0.79 4.14 -13.48
CA TYR A 43 -0.48 4.61 -14.00
C TYR A 43 -0.32 5.78 -14.98
N GLN A 44 0.49 6.78 -14.64
CA GLN A 44 0.76 7.93 -15.51
C GLN A 44 1.51 7.54 -16.78
N GLN A 45 2.44 6.59 -16.69
CA GLN A 45 3.14 6.08 -17.87
C GLN A 45 2.17 5.39 -18.84
N ILE A 46 1.23 4.58 -18.35
CA ILE A 46 0.19 3.95 -19.18
C ILE A 46 -0.68 5.01 -19.86
N LEU A 47 -1.14 6.01 -19.11
CA LEU A 47 -1.94 7.09 -19.70
C LEU A 47 -1.20 7.82 -20.83
N LYS A 48 0.10 7.98 -20.70
CA LYS A 48 0.96 8.59 -21.72
C LYS A 48 1.17 7.69 -22.93
N GLU A 49 1.48 6.41 -22.70
CA GLU A 49 1.78 5.43 -23.76
C GLU A 49 0.53 5.15 -24.63
N TYR A 50 -0.64 5.04 -24.00
CA TYR A 50 -1.92 4.72 -24.65
C TYR A 50 -2.79 5.94 -24.98
N LYS A 51 -2.22 7.13 -25.00
CA LYS A 51 -2.97 8.39 -25.18
C LYS A 51 -3.83 8.45 -26.45
N SER A 52 -3.50 7.67 -27.48
CA SER A 52 -4.27 7.59 -28.76
C SER A 52 -5.49 6.67 -28.66
N ASP A 53 -5.58 5.80 -27.65
CA ASP A 53 -6.74 4.94 -27.41
C ASP A 53 -7.67 5.59 -26.38
N ALA A 54 -8.56 6.45 -26.85
CA ALA A 54 -9.44 7.23 -25.97
C ALA A 54 -10.40 6.36 -25.16
N GLU A 55 -10.88 5.25 -25.72
CA GLU A 55 -11.79 4.35 -25.01
C GLU A 55 -11.07 3.56 -23.92
N PHE A 56 -9.88 3.05 -24.21
CA PHE A 56 -9.04 2.43 -23.19
C PHE A 56 -8.73 3.40 -22.04
N ILE A 57 -8.29 4.62 -22.34
CA ILE A 57 -7.96 5.64 -21.33
C ILE A 57 -9.17 5.94 -20.43
N LYS A 58 -10.36 6.11 -21.01
CA LYS A 58 -11.60 6.33 -20.27
C LYS A 58 -11.88 5.17 -19.29
N ASN A 59 -11.78 3.94 -19.79
CA ASN A 59 -12.06 2.74 -19.03
C ASN A 59 -10.99 2.50 -17.94
N LEU A 60 -9.71 2.75 -18.23
CA LEU A 60 -8.64 2.66 -17.26
C LEU A 60 -8.84 3.67 -16.10
N LYS A 61 -9.19 4.91 -16.41
CA LYS A 61 -9.49 5.93 -15.38
C LYS A 61 -10.65 5.51 -14.49
N THR A 62 -11.70 4.96 -15.07
CA THR A 62 -12.86 4.43 -14.34
C THR A 62 -12.44 3.24 -13.44
N ALA A 63 -11.70 2.29 -14.00
CA ALA A 63 -11.21 1.13 -13.25
C ALA A 63 -10.30 1.53 -12.08
N GLN A 64 -9.42 2.51 -12.27
CA GLN A 64 -8.54 3.01 -11.22
C GLN A 64 -9.32 3.69 -10.10
N LYS A 65 -10.33 4.49 -10.43
CA LYS A 65 -11.20 5.12 -9.44
C LYS A 65 -11.97 4.09 -8.62
N ILE A 66 -12.53 3.07 -9.27
CA ILE A 66 -13.24 1.97 -8.60
C ILE A 66 -12.28 1.18 -7.71
N TRP A 67 -11.07 0.91 -8.19
CA TRP A 67 -10.06 0.22 -7.39
C TRP A 67 -9.69 0.97 -6.10
N ILE A 68 -9.52 2.29 -6.15
CA ILE A 68 -9.27 3.11 -4.96
C ILE A 68 -10.43 2.95 -3.96
N THR A 69 -11.67 3.02 -4.44
CA THR A 69 -12.86 2.81 -3.59
C THR A 69 -12.88 1.41 -2.98
N PHE A 70 -12.56 0.39 -3.78
CA PHE A 70 -12.45 -0.99 -3.32
C PHE A 70 -11.35 -1.14 -2.26
N ARG A 71 -10.14 -0.63 -2.51
CA ARG A 71 -9.02 -0.66 -1.57
C ARG A 71 -9.42 -0.08 -0.21
N ASP A 72 -10.04 1.09 -0.21
CA ASP A 72 -10.43 1.78 1.02
C ASP A 72 -11.54 1.00 1.77
N ALA A 73 -12.48 0.38 1.05
CA ALA A 73 -13.48 -0.51 1.62
C ALA A 73 -12.87 -1.81 2.18
N GLU A 74 -11.91 -2.39 1.48
CA GLU A 74 -11.17 -3.58 1.89
C GLU A 74 -10.40 -3.35 3.19
N MET A 75 -9.79 -2.16 3.35
CA MET A 75 -9.13 -1.76 4.59
C MET A 75 -10.11 -1.77 5.78
N LEU A 76 -11.32 -1.27 5.58
CA LEU A 76 -12.36 -1.26 6.61
C LEU A 76 -12.94 -2.65 6.88
N ALA A 77 -12.95 -3.54 5.89
CA ALA A 77 -13.31 -4.95 6.07
C ALA A 77 -12.25 -5.70 6.87
N LYS A 78 -10.97 -5.45 6.60
CA LYS A 78 -9.83 -6.04 7.33
C LYS A 78 -9.75 -5.54 8.76
N PHE A 79 -9.95 -4.23 8.96
CA PHE A 79 -9.88 -3.56 10.25
C PHE A 79 -11.17 -2.78 10.56
N PRO A 80 -12.30 -3.49 10.80
CA PRO A 80 -13.55 -2.83 11.12
C PRO A 80 -13.43 -2.04 12.44
N LYS A 81 -14.20 -0.97 12.56
CA LYS A 81 -14.20 -0.14 13.77
C LYS A 81 -14.54 -1.00 15.00
N ARG A 82 -13.69 -0.91 16.02
CA ARG A 82 -13.83 -1.60 17.31
C ARG A 82 -13.59 -0.62 18.45
N GLU A 83 -13.73 -1.11 19.67
CA GLU A 83 -13.40 -0.35 20.87
C GLU A 83 -11.91 0.08 20.87
N PRO A 84 -11.58 1.23 21.48
CA PRO A 84 -10.20 1.70 21.57
C PRO A 84 -9.26 0.62 22.13
N GLY A 85 -8.13 0.41 21.47
CA GLY A 85 -7.12 -0.57 21.87
C GLY A 85 -7.38 -2.03 21.44
N TYR A 86 -8.50 -2.33 20.77
CA TYR A 86 -8.84 -3.69 20.34
C TYR A 86 -7.74 -4.36 19.51
N TYR A 87 -7.13 -3.65 18.59
CA TYR A 87 -6.08 -4.17 17.70
C TYR A 87 -4.66 -4.05 18.30
N GLY A 88 -4.52 -3.43 19.47
CA GLY A 88 -3.23 -3.19 20.12
C GLY A 88 -2.39 -2.11 19.47
N SER A 89 -1.18 -1.90 20.01
CA SER A 89 -0.24 -0.85 19.56
C SER A 89 0.35 -1.11 18.17
N ILE A 90 0.34 -2.36 17.69
CA ILE A 90 0.86 -2.75 16.37
C ILE A 90 -0.09 -2.38 15.22
N GLN A 91 -1.29 -1.92 15.51
CA GLN A 91 -2.32 -1.68 14.50
C GLN A 91 -1.89 -0.69 13.40
N PRO A 92 -1.20 0.43 13.66
CA PRO A 92 -0.73 1.33 12.60
C PRO A 92 0.22 0.65 11.62
N THR A 93 1.15 -0.17 12.11
CA THR A 93 2.05 -0.99 11.28
C THR A 93 1.24 -1.98 10.41
N CYS A 94 0.32 -2.73 11.01
CA CYS A 94 -0.52 -3.70 10.29
C CYS A 94 -1.39 -3.03 9.21
N TRP A 95 -1.93 -1.86 9.51
CA TRP A 95 -2.70 -1.05 8.56
C TRP A 95 -1.85 -0.67 7.35
N SER A 96 -0.67 -0.08 7.59
CA SER A 96 0.25 0.36 6.54
C SER A 96 0.75 -0.80 5.68
N ASN A 97 1.09 -1.94 6.30
CA ASN A 97 1.55 -3.13 5.58
C ASN A 97 0.47 -3.71 4.66
N TYR A 98 -0.78 -3.79 5.14
CA TYR A 98 -1.88 -4.31 4.31
C TYR A 98 -2.23 -3.35 3.16
N LEU A 99 -2.20 -2.06 3.43
CA LEU A 99 -2.40 -1.03 2.41
C LEU A 99 -1.29 -1.07 1.34
N GLN A 100 -0.04 -1.31 1.75
CA GLN A 100 1.09 -1.54 0.85
C GLN A 100 0.85 -2.77 -0.04
N GLU A 101 0.48 -3.90 0.53
CA GLU A 101 0.21 -5.16 -0.19
C GLU A 101 -0.83 -4.95 -1.30
N LEU A 102 -1.99 -4.38 -0.98
CA LEU A 102 -3.04 -4.08 -1.97
C LEU A 102 -2.54 -3.16 -3.10
N THR A 103 -1.71 -2.18 -2.74
CA THR A 103 -1.16 -1.20 -3.68
C THR A 103 -0.13 -1.84 -4.62
N GLU A 104 0.74 -2.69 -4.10
CA GLU A 104 1.72 -3.45 -4.89
C GLU A 104 1.06 -4.44 -5.84
N GLU A 105 0.01 -5.14 -5.40
CA GLU A 105 -0.78 -6.02 -6.26
C GLU A 105 -1.40 -5.27 -7.43
N ARG A 106 -1.95 -4.08 -7.18
CA ARG A 106 -2.49 -3.22 -8.23
C ARG A 106 -1.41 -2.79 -9.21
N THR A 107 -0.26 -2.36 -8.72
CA THR A 107 0.90 -1.97 -9.52
C THR A 107 1.36 -3.12 -10.42
N LYS A 108 1.51 -4.31 -9.86
CA LYS A 108 1.87 -5.53 -10.60
C LYS A 108 0.89 -5.80 -11.75
N ARG A 109 -0.40 -5.68 -11.49
CA ARG A 109 -1.43 -5.88 -12.52
C ARG A 109 -1.38 -4.82 -13.61
N LEU A 110 -1.14 -3.56 -13.27
CA LEU A 110 -1.04 -2.48 -14.25
C LEU A 110 0.22 -2.54 -15.11
N LYS A 111 1.32 -3.06 -14.59
CA LYS A 111 2.61 -3.15 -15.31
C LYS A 111 2.49 -3.90 -16.63
N ILE A 112 1.53 -4.81 -16.79
CA ILE A 112 1.35 -5.59 -18.02
C ILE A 112 1.13 -4.69 -19.26
N TRP A 113 0.47 -3.53 -19.10
CA TRP A 113 0.29 -2.57 -20.20
C TRP A 113 1.60 -1.91 -20.64
N LEU A 114 2.61 -1.85 -19.76
CA LEU A 114 3.94 -1.33 -20.09
C LEU A 114 4.89 -2.42 -20.57
N THR A 115 4.85 -3.62 -19.98
CA THR A 115 5.71 -4.73 -20.35
C THR A 115 5.26 -5.44 -21.62
N GLY A 116 3.95 -5.42 -21.89
CA GLY A 116 3.37 -6.12 -23.03
C GLY A 116 3.10 -7.60 -22.77
N ILE A 117 2.59 -8.27 -23.79
CA ILE A 117 2.31 -9.72 -23.83
C ILE A 117 3.00 -10.31 -25.04
N GLU A 118 3.43 -11.57 -24.93
CA GLU A 118 4.08 -12.30 -26.04
C GLU A 118 3.17 -12.47 -27.26
N GLU A 119 3.78 -12.47 -28.43
CA GLU A 119 3.11 -12.73 -29.69
C GLU A 119 2.37 -14.08 -29.67
N GLY A 120 1.18 -14.12 -30.26
CA GLY A 120 0.32 -15.33 -30.28
C GLY A 120 -0.67 -15.43 -29.14
N ASN A 121 -0.64 -14.53 -28.13
CA ASN A 121 -1.67 -14.47 -27.10
C ASN A 121 -2.96 -13.86 -27.65
N MET A 122 -3.98 -14.70 -27.92
CA MET A 122 -5.27 -14.28 -28.46
C MET A 122 -6.14 -13.48 -27.47
N CYS A 123 -5.76 -13.43 -26.19
CA CYS A 123 -6.47 -12.71 -25.11
C CYS A 123 -5.74 -11.44 -24.67
N SER A 124 -4.89 -10.87 -25.53
CA SER A 124 -4.12 -9.66 -25.20
C SER A 124 -5.00 -8.43 -24.91
N GLY A 125 -6.20 -8.36 -25.54
CA GLY A 125 -7.10 -7.21 -25.39
C GLY A 125 -6.41 -5.90 -25.81
N SER A 126 -6.41 -4.91 -24.94
CA SER A 126 -5.74 -3.61 -25.17
C SER A 126 -4.24 -3.62 -24.86
N VAL A 127 -3.70 -4.72 -24.34
CA VAL A 127 -2.25 -4.81 -24.03
C VAL A 127 -1.45 -4.95 -25.31
N ASN A 128 -0.40 -4.15 -25.45
CA ASN A 128 0.51 -4.25 -26.60
C ASN A 128 1.23 -5.59 -26.64
N ILE A 129 1.34 -6.16 -27.83
CA ILE A 129 2.16 -7.35 -28.10
C ILE A 129 3.61 -6.89 -28.28
N LYS A 130 4.54 -7.52 -27.56
CA LYS A 130 5.98 -7.22 -27.59
C LYS A 130 6.78 -8.51 -27.64
#